data_52e8edbc5c6974cb35c554c0ad786b56
#
_entry.id   52e8edbc5c6974cb35c554c0ad786b56
#
_cell.length_a   1.000
_cell.length_b   1.000
_cell.length_c   1.000
_cell.angle_alpha   90.00
_cell.angle_beta   90.00
_cell.angle_gamma   90.00
#
_symmetry.space_group_name_H-M   'P 1'
#
loop_
_entity.id
_entity.type
_entity.pdbx_description
1 polymer ?
#
loop_
_entity_poly.entity_id
_entity_poly.type
_entity_poly.pdbx_seq_one_letter_code
_entity_poly.pdbx_strand_id
1 'polypeptide(L)'
;MKKIMFLSAALMVMALFTLMTSCKKDDPDPEVIASFTFAIDNVDFKKVTFTNESQNFSTLSWNFGDNSAASSEANPVHTYAADGTYTVTLTATSTNGKETDVFTAQVIIADPNIMLTKLVGETSKTWKLLRDVSTGEYPLEVGPFDRSQIWWAMGYNNDELAIRPCMLNDEWTFHRDGKLVFDDKGDYWAEGSVYPDGSNNTCASSSDPMLNKDGVNVSAWSSGQHTFELITGDMPKLKLIGTGAYLGLSKVGTDLEYNVPQESITYNLVSLHDGTTDTLIVEVNYKFAPGDATPGGYWRFVLVHYDNPNDEPPIPANQPTAVFTLAINGNTVTCTNSSQFADSYLWDFGDGGTSTQANPVYTYSNDGVYTITLTANNNIGSSSSSQSVFISSVPLSDNLLQGAPWRIRVEEKSVFVGPGLGNSSWWSLPKAFLDGSSTGGDDWSCMADDEFTFSAGGVFTYDTKGSARNDGYFGGANGCISDAEIAASGNGAYFGSGTHSYAFTPASGTDRPIIILTNGPDRAAFIGFYKGYYGGENTSNANPPNGGNPTNRYEVMGYAKGATKEYLFVSVDISADLGGGAAWSMILERPSN
;
A
#
# COMPACT_ATOMS: atom_id res chain seq x y z
N MET A 1 -42.81 -16.23 25.57
CA MET A 1 -43.65 -16.10 26.79
C MET A 1 -43.35 -17.23 27.75
N LYS A 2 -42.44 -17.06 28.70
CA LYS A 2 -42.39 -17.87 29.94
C LYS A 2 -41.89 -16.92 31.02
N LYS A 3 -42.83 -16.49 31.88
CA LYS A 3 -42.58 -15.72 33.11
C LYS A 3 -41.85 -16.64 34.09
N ILE A 4 -40.66 -16.29 34.52
CA ILE A 4 -40.07 -16.87 35.72
C ILE A 4 -40.45 -16.00 36.89
N MET A 5 -41.34 -16.58 37.75
CA MET A 5 -41.73 -15.99 39.04
C MET A 5 -40.60 -16.32 40.04
N PHE A 6 -39.97 -15.29 40.60
CA PHE A 6 -39.20 -15.47 41.82
C PHE A 6 -40.11 -15.51 43.02
N LEU A 7 -40.08 -16.62 43.74
CA LEU A 7 -40.82 -16.91 44.95
C LEU A 7 -40.04 -16.32 46.15
N SER A 8 -40.57 -15.28 46.78
CA SER A 8 -40.08 -14.80 48.07
C SER A 8 -40.59 -15.72 49.18
N ALA A 9 -39.69 -16.42 49.87
CA ALA A 9 -40.03 -17.22 51.05
C ALA A 9 -40.13 -16.28 52.29
N ALA A 10 -41.34 -15.99 52.72
CA ALA A 10 -41.59 -15.43 54.03
C ALA A 10 -41.60 -16.55 55.09
N LEU A 11 -40.66 -16.53 56.02
CA LEU A 11 -40.67 -17.43 57.16
C LEU A 11 -41.46 -16.79 58.31
N MET A 12 -42.62 -17.36 58.62
CA MET A 12 -43.44 -16.98 59.73
C MET A 12 -42.99 -17.74 60.97
N VAL A 13 -42.48 -17.06 61.98
CA VAL A 13 -42.20 -17.64 63.31
C VAL A 13 -43.35 -17.33 64.23
N MET A 14 -44.10 -18.36 64.62
CA MET A 14 -45.22 -18.30 65.58
C MET A 14 -44.69 -18.44 67.01
N ALA A 15 -44.75 -17.41 67.80
CA ALA A 15 -44.36 -17.42 69.20
C ALA A 15 -45.50 -17.95 70.10
N LEU A 16 -45.18 -18.99 70.86
CA LEU A 16 -46.06 -19.59 71.89
C LEU A 16 -46.01 -18.77 73.23
N PHE A 17 -47.11 -18.15 73.65
CA PHE A 17 -47.25 -17.50 74.97
C PHE A 17 -47.49 -18.53 76.04
N THR A 18 -46.62 -18.59 77.09
CA THR A 18 -46.95 -19.17 78.39
C THR A 18 -46.80 -18.06 79.44
N LEU A 19 -47.94 -17.71 80.10
CA LEU A 19 -48.02 -16.84 81.25
C LEU A 19 -47.32 -17.46 82.47
N MET A 20 -46.32 -16.80 83.03
CA MET A 20 -45.89 -16.93 84.44
C MET A 20 -45.73 -15.54 85.03
N THR A 21 -46.47 -15.32 86.08
CA THR A 21 -46.47 -14.12 86.92
C THR A 21 -45.24 -14.10 87.81
N SER A 22 -44.64 -12.86 87.98
CA SER A 22 -44.01 -12.36 89.22
C SER A 22 -42.55 -11.88 89.06
N CYS A 23 -42.34 -10.75 89.68
CA CYS A 23 -41.19 -9.94 90.00
C CYS A 23 -40.73 -8.93 88.97
N LYS A 24 -40.85 -7.65 89.34
CA LYS A 24 -40.15 -6.51 88.70
C LYS A 24 -38.70 -6.83 88.63
N LYS A 25 -38.28 -7.26 87.46
CA LYS A 25 -36.97 -7.17 86.93
C LYS A 25 -37.11 -6.18 85.75
N ASP A 26 -36.22 -5.23 85.62
CA ASP A 26 -36.18 -4.38 84.46
C ASP A 26 -36.38 -5.26 83.22
N ASP A 27 -37.50 -5.02 82.47
CA ASP A 27 -37.70 -5.71 81.21
C ASP A 27 -36.40 -5.44 80.34
N PRO A 28 -35.75 -6.44 79.88
CA PRO A 28 -34.59 -6.21 78.96
C PRO A 28 -35.13 -5.37 77.79
N ASP A 29 -34.43 -4.30 77.47
CA ASP A 29 -34.71 -3.52 76.30
C ASP A 29 -34.90 -4.50 75.12
N PRO A 30 -35.90 -4.31 74.25
CA PRO A 30 -36.15 -5.19 73.16
C PRO A 30 -34.88 -5.22 72.24
N GLU A 31 -34.46 -6.45 71.87
CA GLU A 31 -33.27 -6.71 71.01
C GLU A 31 -33.34 -5.90 69.74
N VAL A 32 -32.26 -5.19 69.41
CA VAL A 32 -32.15 -4.46 68.14
C VAL A 32 -31.93 -5.48 67.03
N ILE A 33 -32.69 -5.36 65.96
CA ILE A 33 -32.54 -6.20 64.76
C ILE A 33 -32.28 -5.28 63.58
N ALA A 34 -31.10 -5.39 62.97
CA ALA A 34 -30.77 -4.70 61.71
C ALA A 34 -31.26 -5.54 60.52
N SER A 35 -31.93 -4.91 59.57
CA SER A 35 -32.36 -5.55 58.33
C SER A 35 -32.68 -4.48 57.29
N PHE A 36 -32.42 -4.79 56.03
CA PHE A 36 -32.81 -3.96 54.90
C PHE A 36 -33.03 -4.76 53.64
N THR A 37 -33.77 -4.18 52.71
CA THR A 37 -33.91 -4.58 51.33
C THR A 37 -33.37 -3.46 50.41
N PHE A 38 -33.11 -3.75 49.14
CA PHE A 38 -32.69 -2.75 48.18
C PHE A 38 -33.30 -3.01 46.80
N ALA A 39 -33.38 -1.93 46.01
CA ALA A 39 -33.78 -1.95 44.62
C ALA A 39 -32.83 -1.12 43.77
N ILE A 40 -32.33 -1.68 42.68
CA ILE A 40 -31.53 -0.99 41.67
C ILE A 40 -32.50 -0.26 40.73
N ASP A 41 -32.19 1.00 40.39
CA ASP A 41 -32.98 1.80 39.45
C ASP A 41 -32.89 1.20 38.04
N ASN A 42 -34.01 1.08 37.33
CA ASN A 42 -34.08 0.46 36.02
C ASN A 42 -33.54 1.35 34.90
N VAL A 43 -33.35 2.64 35.14
CA VAL A 43 -32.85 3.63 34.18
C VAL A 43 -31.37 3.92 34.46
N ASP A 44 -31.04 4.11 35.74
CA ASP A 44 -29.69 4.33 36.24
C ASP A 44 -29.25 3.16 37.12
N PHE A 45 -28.67 2.13 36.54
CA PHE A 45 -28.25 0.90 37.24
C PHE A 45 -27.22 1.15 38.37
N LYS A 46 -26.57 2.31 38.40
CA LYS A 46 -25.66 2.73 39.47
C LYS A 46 -26.38 3.29 40.69
N LYS A 47 -27.65 3.64 40.57
CA LYS A 47 -28.49 4.21 41.61
C LYS A 47 -29.28 3.13 42.33
N VAL A 48 -29.10 3.02 43.63
CA VAL A 48 -29.72 2.01 44.48
C VAL A 48 -30.51 2.69 45.59
N THR A 49 -31.78 2.29 45.74
CA THR A 49 -32.65 2.70 46.84
C THR A 49 -32.65 1.60 47.91
N PHE A 50 -32.33 1.96 49.15
CA PHE A 50 -32.34 1.06 50.29
C PHE A 50 -33.59 1.32 51.14
N THR A 51 -34.23 0.24 51.57
CA THR A 51 -35.38 0.29 52.45
C THR A 51 -35.00 -0.39 53.76
N ASN A 52 -35.03 0.38 54.83
CA ASN A 52 -34.77 -0.11 56.20
C ASN A 52 -35.92 -0.95 56.73
N GLU A 53 -35.62 -2.13 57.23
CA GLU A 53 -36.55 -3.07 57.86
C GLU A 53 -36.14 -3.41 59.30
N SER A 54 -35.21 -2.60 59.87
CA SER A 54 -34.72 -2.80 61.25
C SER A 54 -35.81 -2.58 62.28
N GLN A 55 -35.67 -3.25 63.45
CA GLN A 55 -36.63 -3.15 64.59
C GLN A 55 -35.91 -2.71 65.86
N ASN A 56 -36.64 -2.04 66.76
CA ASN A 56 -36.17 -1.63 68.07
C ASN A 56 -34.90 -0.74 68.07
N PHE A 57 -34.70 0.04 67.01
CA PHE A 57 -33.56 0.95 66.87
C PHE A 57 -33.95 2.42 67.13
N SER A 58 -32.94 3.25 67.40
CA SER A 58 -33.03 4.69 67.48
C SER A 58 -32.21 5.40 66.42
N THR A 59 -31.02 4.85 66.06
CA THR A 59 -30.14 5.42 65.05
C THR A 59 -29.67 4.35 64.08
N LEU A 60 -29.41 4.80 62.85
CA LEU A 60 -28.89 3.96 61.76
C LEU A 60 -27.58 4.54 61.25
N SER A 61 -26.70 3.65 60.80
CA SER A 61 -25.48 4.01 60.08
C SER A 61 -25.30 3.04 58.89
N TRP A 62 -25.31 3.60 57.70
CA TRP A 62 -25.10 2.86 56.45
C TRP A 62 -23.69 3.05 55.96
N ASN A 63 -23.00 1.97 55.61
CA ASN A 63 -21.78 1.94 54.86
C ASN A 63 -22.05 1.21 53.53
N PHE A 64 -21.89 1.90 52.40
CA PHE A 64 -22.24 1.36 51.09
C PHE A 64 -21.16 0.49 50.48
N GLY A 65 -19.99 0.38 51.14
CA GLY A 65 -18.91 -0.51 50.71
C GLY A 65 -18.01 0.03 49.60
N ASP A 66 -18.17 1.31 49.23
CA ASP A 66 -17.44 1.99 48.15
C ASP A 66 -16.51 3.11 48.68
N ASN A 67 -16.27 3.15 50.00
CA ASN A 67 -15.53 4.20 50.71
C ASN A 67 -16.17 5.59 50.66
N SER A 68 -17.42 5.70 50.26
CA SER A 68 -18.19 6.95 50.41
C SER A 68 -18.53 7.25 51.89
N ALA A 69 -18.99 8.47 52.14
CA ALA A 69 -19.45 8.86 53.48
C ALA A 69 -20.64 8.02 53.92
N ALA A 70 -20.64 7.62 55.22
CA ALA A 70 -21.77 6.90 55.79
C ALA A 70 -23.04 7.76 55.81
N SER A 71 -24.21 7.15 55.63
CA SER A 71 -25.52 7.80 55.73
C SER A 71 -26.20 7.41 57.04
N SER A 72 -26.97 8.35 57.61
CA SER A 72 -27.87 8.10 58.75
C SER A 72 -29.34 8.19 58.37
N GLU A 73 -29.65 8.29 57.09
CA GLU A 73 -31.05 8.37 56.61
C GLU A 73 -31.79 7.05 56.85
N ALA A 74 -33.10 7.15 57.08
CA ALA A 74 -33.90 5.95 57.27
C ALA A 74 -33.92 5.03 56.04
N ASN A 75 -34.08 5.61 54.87
CA ASN A 75 -34.12 4.92 53.58
C ASN A 75 -33.26 5.68 52.60
N PRO A 76 -31.93 5.46 52.60
CA PRO A 76 -31.04 6.22 51.72
C PRO A 76 -31.14 5.79 50.26
N VAL A 77 -30.83 6.74 49.37
CA VAL A 77 -30.54 6.48 47.96
C VAL A 77 -29.05 6.72 47.76
N HIS A 78 -28.36 5.73 47.21
CA HIS A 78 -26.93 5.83 46.94
C HIS A 78 -26.64 5.57 45.48
N THR A 79 -25.68 6.34 44.88
CA THR A 79 -25.22 6.17 43.50
C THR A 79 -23.76 5.75 43.51
N TYR A 80 -23.47 4.56 43.02
CA TYR A 80 -22.11 4.04 42.91
C TYR A 80 -21.36 4.66 41.74
N ALA A 81 -20.10 4.98 41.92
CA ALA A 81 -19.29 5.60 40.87
C ALA A 81 -18.87 4.60 39.76
N ALA A 82 -18.72 3.31 40.11
CA ALA A 82 -18.25 2.27 39.19
C ALA A 82 -19.05 0.97 39.34
N ASP A 83 -18.96 0.13 38.33
CA ASP A 83 -19.43 -1.25 38.39
C ASP A 83 -18.63 -2.04 39.42
N GLY A 84 -19.28 -2.99 40.07
CA GLY A 84 -18.62 -3.79 41.11
C GLY A 84 -19.60 -4.53 42.01
N THR A 85 -19.04 -5.32 42.93
CA THR A 85 -19.80 -5.96 44.01
C THR A 85 -19.45 -5.24 45.31
N TYR A 86 -20.44 -4.60 45.89
CA TYR A 86 -20.29 -3.82 47.10
C TYR A 86 -20.94 -4.52 48.29
N THR A 87 -20.24 -4.60 49.41
CA THR A 87 -20.81 -5.12 50.67
C THR A 87 -21.40 -3.96 51.44
N VAL A 88 -22.71 -3.82 51.41
CA VAL A 88 -23.42 -2.81 52.16
C VAL A 88 -23.67 -3.29 53.58
N THR A 89 -23.33 -2.45 54.54
CA THR A 89 -23.48 -2.70 55.97
C THR A 89 -24.41 -1.69 56.59
N LEU A 90 -25.47 -2.17 57.24
CA LEU A 90 -26.35 -1.38 58.09
C LEU A 90 -26.08 -1.70 59.57
N THR A 91 -25.77 -0.69 60.35
CA THR A 91 -25.67 -0.79 61.81
C THR A 91 -26.89 -0.06 62.40
N ALA A 92 -27.68 -0.78 63.17
CA ALA A 92 -28.79 -0.25 63.94
C ALA A 92 -28.44 -0.20 65.42
N THR A 93 -28.74 0.89 66.10
CA THR A 93 -28.36 1.10 67.51
C THR A 93 -29.60 1.51 68.33
N SER A 94 -29.73 0.92 69.54
CA SER A 94 -30.83 1.18 70.48
C SER A 94 -30.86 2.66 71.02
N THR A 95 -31.94 3.08 71.59
CA THR A 95 -32.14 4.43 72.13
C THR A 95 -31.14 4.77 73.28
N ASN A 96 -30.71 3.75 74.05
CA ASN A 96 -29.75 3.95 75.15
C ASN A 96 -28.27 3.78 74.64
N GLY A 97 -28.08 3.47 73.35
CA GLY A 97 -26.73 3.30 72.70
C GLY A 97 -25.98 2.11 73.16
N LYS A 98 -26.55 1.15 73.93
CA LYS A 98 -25.83 0.01 74.51
C LYS A 98 -25.89 -1.23 73.63
N GLU A 99 -26.92 -1.33 72.80
CA GLU A 99 -27.14 -2.47 71.95
C GLU A 99 -27.06 -2.06 70.49
N THR A 100 -26.36 -2.85 69.69
CA THR A 100 -26.21 -2.67 68.25
C THR A 100 -26.35 -4.00 67.55
N ASP A 101 -26.98 -3.98 66.39
CA ASP A 101 -26.97 -5.11 65.47
C ASP A 101 -26.53 -4.65 64.08
N VAL A 102 -25.95 -5.57 63.33
CA VAL A 102 -25.34 -5.30 62.02
C VAL A 102 -25.88 -6.28 60.99
N PHE A 103 -26.38 -5.77 59.90
CA PHE A 103 -26.81 -6.56 58.74
C PHE A 103 -25.99 -6.19 57.50
N THR A 104 -25.56 -7.19 56.74
CA THR A 104 -24.80 -7.00 55.51
C THR A 104 -25.47 -7.69 54.33
N ALA A 105 -25.44 -7.04 53.17
CA ALA A 105 -25.86 -7.62 51.91
C ALA A 105 -24.91 -7.22 50.80
N GLN A 106 -24.77 -8.09 49.79
CA GLN A 106 -24.02 -7.77 48.57
C GLN A 106 -24.96 -7.10 47.57
N VAL A 107 -24.53 -5.95 47.06
CA VAL A 107 -25.16 -5.22 45.94
C VAL A 107 -24.23 -5.34 44.73
N ILE A 108 -24.72 -5.90 43.63
CA ILE A 108 -23.98 -6.05 42.38
C ILE A 108 -24.43 -4.93 41.45
N ILE A 109 -23.51 -4.04 41.14
CA ILE A 109 -23.68 -2.96 40.15
C ILE A 109 -23.02 -3.42 38.85
N ALA A 110 -23.83 -3.60 37.83
CA ALA A 110 -23.32 -4.01 36.49
C ALA A 110 -24.26 -3.42 35.43
N ASP A 111 -23.65 -2.89 34.36
CA ASP A 111 -24.43 -2.38 33.23
C ASP A 111 -25.22 -3.53 32.57
N PRO A 112 -26.56 -3.53 32.59
CA PRO A 112 -27.37 -4.56 31.92
C PRO A 112 -27.21 -4.51 30.38
N ASN A 113 -26.70 -3.38 29.83
CA ASN A 113 -26.50 -3.14 28.43
C ASN A 113 -25.00 -3.04 28.07
N ILE A 114 -24.13 -3.68 28.83
CA ILE A 114 -22.66 -3.56 28.67
C ILE A 114 -22.18 -3.76 27.23
N MET A 115 -22.77 -4.68 26.49
CA MET A 115 -22.43 -4.90 25.08
C MET A 115 -22.83 -3.72 24.20
N LEU A 116 -24.00 -3.14 24.44
CA LEU A 116 -24.43 -1.92 23.74
C LEU A 116 -23.50 -0.76 24.09
N THR A 117 -23.18 -0.57 25.36
CA THR A 117 -22.30 0.51 25.83
C THR A 117 -20.90 0.39 25.21
N LYS A 118 -20.34 -0.81 25.11
CA LYS A 118 -19.06 -1.04 24.42
C LYS A 118 -19.14 -0.69 22.93
N LEU A 119 -20.24 -1.02 22.24
CA LEU A 119 -20.39 -0.79 20.80
C LEU A 119 -20.62 0.69 20.47
N VAL A 120 -21.39 1.41 21.28
CA VAL A 120 -21.88 2.76 20.95
C VAL A 120 -21.37 3.86 21.89
N GLY A 121 -20.69 3.53 22.99
CA GLY A 121 -20.32 4.50 24.02
C GLY A 121 -21.55 5.09 24.72
N GLU A 122 -21.43 6.31 25.26
CA GLU A 122 -22.52 7.04 25.93
C GLU A 122 -23.62 7.50 24.94
N THR A 123 -23.23 7.91 23.71
CA THR A 123 -24.15 8.43 22.68
C THR A 123 -23.95 7.77 21.32
N SER A 124 -22.72 7.76 20.84
CA SER A 124 -22.32 7.13 19.58
C SER A 124 -20.82 6.85 19.58
N LYS A 125 -20.40 5.85 18.81
CA LYS A 125 -19.00 5.46 18.61
C LYS A 125 -18.77 5.15 17.14
N THR A 126 -17.68 5.71 16.57
CA THR A 126 -17.29 5.49 15.16
C THR A 126 -16.21 4.42 15.09
N TRP A 127 -16.44 3.42 14.26
CA TRP A 127 -15.54 2.30 14.02
C TRP A 127 -14.95 2.39 12.61
N LYS A 128 -13.70 1.98 12.47
CA LYS A 128 -12.95 1.93 11.22
C LYS A 128 -12.28 0.57 11.07
N LEU A 129 -11.93 0.17 9.86
CA LEU A 129 -11.13 -1.04 9.67
C LEU A 129 -9.74 -0.89 10.31
N LEU A 130 -9.25 -1.98 10.88
CA LEU A 130 -7.91 -2.07 11.48
C LEU A 130 -6.83 -1.72 10.44
N ARG A 131 -5.85 -0.86 10.80
CA ARG A 131 -4.72 -0.49 9.93
C ARG A 131 -3.40 -1.09 10.39
N ASP A 132 -3.24 -1.36 11.69
CA ASP A 132 -2.03 -1.96 12.26
C ASP A 132 -2.19 -3.47 12.39
N VAL A 133 -1.59 -4.20 11.44
CA VAL A 133 -1.63 -5.67 11.38
C VAL A 133 -0.44 -6.33 12.11
N SER A 134 0.36 -5.58 12.84
CA SER A 134 1.56 -6.09 13.53
C SER A 134 1.24 -7.11 14.63
N THR A 135 0.02 -7.09 15.13
CA THR A 135 -0.49 -8.05 16.13
C THR A 135 -0.88 -9.41 15.55
N GLY A 136 -0.94 -9.54 14.22
CA GLY A 136 -1.42 -10.73 13.52
C GLY A 136 -2.93 -10.80 13.36
N GLU A 137 -3.67 -9.74 13.70
CA GLU A 137 -5.07 -9.52 13.33
C GLU A 137 -5.12 -8.72 12.03
N TYR A 138 -6.13 -8.98 11.20
CA TYR A 138 -6.27 -8.37 9.87
C TYR A 138 -7.63 -7.69 9.73
N PRO A 139 -7.72 -6.53 9.04
CA PRO A 139 -9.02 -5.85 8.85
C PRO A 139 -10.05 -6.70 8.13
N LEU A 140 -9.59 -7.48 7.14
CA LEU A 140 -10.39 -8.47 6.39
C LEU A 140 -9.61 -9.78 6.33
N GLU A 141 -10.29 -10.87 6.61
CA GLU A 141 -9.73 -12.22 6.53
C GLU A 141 -10.77 -13.19 5.99
N VAL A 142 -10.35 -14.11 5.12
CA VAL A 142 -11.17 -15.19 4.59
C VAL A 142 -10.43 -16.53 4.68
N GLY A 143 -11.15 -17.57 5.07
CA GLY A 143 -10.60 -18.91 5.21
C GLY A 143 -11.67 -19.99 5.16
N PRO A 144 -11.29 -21.28 5.35
CA PRO A 144 -12.24 -22.38 5.39
C PRO A 144 -13.09 -22.29 6.65
N PHE A 145 -14.31 -22.85 6.58
CA PHE A 145 -15.28 -22.83 7.69
C PHE A 145 -14.71 -23.32 9.03
N ASP A 146 -13.80 -24.28 9.02
CA ASP A 146 -13.15 -24.84 10.21
C ASP A 146 -11.99 -23.98 10.77
N ARG A 147 -11.65 -22.86 10.09
CA ARG A 147 -10.58 -21.90 10.45
C ARG A 147 -9.18 -22.53 10.55
N SER A 148 -8.95 -23.62 9.84
CA SER A 148 -7.67 -24.36 9.85
C SER A 148 -6.53 -23.59 9.18
N GLN A 149 -6.84 -22.62 8.33
CA GLN A 149 -5.87 -21.77 7.64
C GLN A 149 -6.52 -20.43 7.20
N ILE A 150 -5.68 -19.46 6.88
CA ILE A 150 -6.10 -18.23 6.19
C ILE A 150 -5.87 -18.46 4.69
N TRP A 151 -6.91 -18.30 3.86
CA TRP A 151 -6.77 -18.30 2.40
C TRP A 151 -6.21 -16.97 1.92
N TRP A 152 -6.75 -15.88 2.46
CA TRP A 152 -6.31 -14.53 2.20
C TRP A 152 -6.70 -13.63 3.36
N ALA A 153 -5.82 -12.65 3.67
CA ALA A 153 -6.16 -11.55 4.54
C ALA A 153 -5.46 -10.27 4.06
N MET A 154 -6.12 -9.14 4.27
CA MET A 154 -5.61 -7.83 3.89
C MET A 154 -4.43 -7.44 4.78
N GLY A 155 -3.21 -7.39 4.20
CA GLY A 155 -1.95 -7.17 4.93
C GLY A 155 -1.23 -8.44 5.39
N TYR A 156 -1.73 -9.63 5.05
CA TYR A 156 -1.05 -10.90 5.32
C TYR A 156 -0.10 -11.27 4.18
N ASN A 157 1.19 -10.94 4.33
CA ASN A 157 2.24 -11.16 3.31
C ASN A 157 1.90 -10.54 1.95
N ASN A 158 1.18 -9.42 1.93
CA ASN A 158 0.80 -8.67 0.74
C ASN A 158 0.72 -7.17 1.06
N ASP A 159 0.62 -6.33 0.04
CA ASP A 159 0.54 -4.87 0.12
C ASP A 159 -0.90 -4.33 0.02
N GLU A 160 -1.89 -5.18 0.23
CA GLU A 160 -3.32 -4.87 0.05
C GLU A 160 -3.82 -3.71 0.93
N LEU A 161 -3.19 -3.47 2.10
CA LEU A 161 -3.50 -2.29 2.93
C LEU A 161 -3.22 -0.97 2.17
N ALA A 162 -2.12 -0.93 1.41
CA ALA A 162 -1.74 0.25 0.64
C ALA A 162 -2.49 0.35 -0.71
N ILE A 163 -2.95 -0.78 -1.25
CA ILE A 163 -3.71 -0.84 -2.51
C ILE A 163 -5.18 -0.44 -2.30
N ARG A 164 -5.74 -0.66 -1.08
CA ARG A 164 -7.17 -0.44 -0.75
C ARG A 164 -7.40 0.72 0.23
N PRO A 165 -6.81 1.92 0.02
CA PRO A 165 -6.94 3.04 0.97
C PRO A 165 -8.40 3.49 1.16
N CYS A 166 -9.26 3.35 0.14
CA CYS A 166 -10.68 3.67 0.20
C CYS A 166 -11.50 2.78 1.14
N MET A 167 -11.03 1.59 1.49
CA MET A 167 -11.67 0.78 2.54
C MET A 167 -11.21 1.19 3.94
N LEU A 168 -9.99 1.71 4.05
CA LEU A 168 -9.39 2.07 5.33
C LEU A 168 -9.80 3.47 5.81
N ASN A 169 -10.45 4.29 4.96
CA ASN A 169 -11.02 5.58 5.33
C ASN A 169 -12.52 5.48 5.68
N ASP A 170 -13.16 4.35 5.40
CA ASP A 170 -14.57 4.08 5.73
C ASP A 170 -14.87 4.22 7.21
N GLU A 171 -16.03 4.77 7.54
CA GLU A 171 -16.49 5.00 8.92
C GLU A 171 -17.90 4.42 9.16
N TRP A 172 -18.03 3.64 10.22
CA TRP A 172 -19.32 3.11 10.71
C TRP A 172 -19.62 3.67 12.08
N THR A 173 -20.59 4.60 12.19
CA THR A 173 -20.99 5.22 13.45
C THR A 173 -22.26 4.57 13.98
N PHE A 174 -22.14 3.85 15.10
CA PHE A 174 -23.24 3.26 15.82
C PHE A 174 -23.74 4.22 16.90
N HIS A 175 -25.05 4.48 16.94
CA HIS A 175 -25.71 5.36 17.90
C HIS A 175 -26.51 4.56 18.90
N ARG A 176 -26.65 5.09 20.13
CA ARG A 176 -27.33 4.40 21.21
C ARG A 176 -28.83 4.24 20.96
N ASP A 177 -29.43 5.00 20.07
CA ASP A 177 -30.83 4.89 19.64
C ASP A 177 -31.08 3.79 18.59
N GLY A 178 -30.05 2.99 18.24
CA GLY A 178 -30.15 1.91 17.27
C GLY A 178 -29.88 2.32 15.82
N LYS A 179 -29.47 3.57 15.58
CA LYS A 179 -29.10 4.07 14.26
C LYS A 179 -27.65 3.72 13.93
N LEU A 180 -27.39 3.35 12.68
CA LEU A 180 -26.09 3.19 12.08
C LEU A 180 -25.91 4.19 10.95
N VAL A 181 -24.81 4.92 10.93
CA VAL A 181 -24.40 5.79 9.81
C VAL A 181 -23.14 5.21 9.21
N PHE A 182 -23.16 4.95 7.91
CA PHE A 182 -21.99 4.60 7.12
C PHE A 182 -21.56 5.80 6.30
N ASP A 183 -20.24 6.10 6.28
CA ASP A 183 -19.61 7.16 5.51
C ASP A 183 -18.41 6.59 4.76
N ASP A 184 -18.52 6.43 3.42
CA ASP A 184 -17.50 5.92 2.51
C ASP A 184 -16.51 6.99 2.05
N LYS A 185 -16.57 8.21 2.61
CA LYS A 185 -15.70 9.35 2.26
C LYS A 185 -15.69 9.72 0.77
N GLY A 186 -16.66 9.25 0.00
CA GLY A 186 -16.83 9.56 -1.42
C GLY A 186 -16.12 8.58 -2.36
N ASP A 187 -15.59 7.48 -1.84
CA ASP A 187 -14.95 6.43 -2.62
C ASP A 187 -15.27 5.03 -2.10
N TYR A 188 -14.97 3.99 -2.90
CA TYR A 188 -15.22 2.60 -2.52
C TYR A 188 -14.25 1.67 -3.24
N TRP A 189 -14.04 0.48 -2.70
CA TRP A 189 -13.30 -0.58 -3.36
C TRP A 189 -14.19 -1.34 -4.37
N ALA A 190 -13.85 -1.23 -5.64
CA ALA A 190 -14.54 -1.94 -6.71
C ALA A 190 -14.08 -3.40 -6.80
N GLU A 191 -14.69 -4.27 -6.00
CA GLU A 191 -14.33 -5.69 -5.88
C GLU A 191 -14.51 -6.45 -7.20
N GLY A 192 -13.46 -7.21 -7.61
CA GLY A 192 -13.39 -7.87 -8.92
C GLY A 192 -14.50 -8.87 -9.23
N SER A 193 -15.09 -9.51 -8.21
CA SER A 193 -16.22 -10.43 -8.41
C SER A 193 -17.56 -9.72 -8.64
N VAL A 194 -17.64 -8.43 -8.32
CA VAL A 194 -18.86 -7.61 -8.35
C VAL A 194 -18.87 -6.66 -9.53
N TYR A 195 -17.77 -5.92 -9.75
CA TYR A 195 -17.69 -4.84 -10.72
C TYR A 195 -17.09 -5.30 -12.06
N PRO A 196 -17.33 -4.56 -13.17
CA PRO A 196 -16.87 -4.95 -14.49
C PRO A 196 -15.34 -5.03 -14.60
N ASP A 197 -14.84 -5.94 -15.46
CA ASP A 197 -13.42 -6.01 -15.78
C ASP A 197 -12.91 -4.69 -16.36
N GLY A 198 -11.71 -4.28 -15.95
CA GLY A 198 -11.07 -3.01 -16.35
C GLY A 198 -11.44 -1.81 -15.49
N SER A 199 -12.47 -1.92 -14.63
CA SER A 199 -12.85 -0.90 -13.63
C SER A 199 -12.91 -1.48 -12.21
N ASN A 200 -12.49 -2.72 -12.03
CA ASN A 200 -12.46 -3.42 -10.75
C ASN A 200 -11.05 -3.49 -10.14
N ASN A 201 -10.96 -4.00 -8.91
CA ASN A 201 -9.74 -4.10 -8.11
C ASN A 201 -9.00 -2.75 -7.97
N THR A 202 -9.78 -1.69 -7.80
CA THR A 202 -9.29 -0.32 -7.59
C THR A 202 -10.26 0.47 -6.73
N CYS A 203 -9.79 1.56 -6.14
CA CYS A 203 -10.67 2.56 -5.53
C CYS A 203 -11.36 3.37 -6.61
N ALA A 204 -12.69 3.51 -6.50
CA ALA A 204 -13.53 4.24 -7.43
C ALA A 204 -14.39 5.27 -6.68
N SER A 205 -14.83 6.34 -7.37
CA SER A 205 -15.69 7.37 -6.78
C SER A 205 -17.12 6.87 -6.58
N SER A 206 -17.69 7.07 -5.39
CA SER A 206 -19.09 6.78 -5.11
C SER A 206 -20.06 7.88 -5.55
N SER A 207 -19.53 9.01 -6.10
CA SER A 207 -20.36 10.10 -6.67
C SER A 207 -21.04 9.72 -7.98
N ASP A 208 -20.49 8.76 -8.73
CA ASP A 208 -21.07 8.21 -9.95
C ASP A 208 -22.02 7.05 -9.61
N PRO A 209 -23.02 6.72 -10.48
CA PRO A 209 -23.83 5.54 -10.24
C PRO A 209 -22.97 4.28 -10.18
N MET A 210 -22.95 3.60 -9.03
CA MET A 210 -22.22 2.35 -8.86
C MET A 210 -22.97 1.25 -9.60
N LEU A 211 -22.43 0.77 -10.71
CA LEU A 211 -23.01 -0.31 -11.50
C LEU A 211 -22.19 -1.59 -11.34
N ASN A 212 -22.84 -2.69 -11.00
CA ASN A 212 -22.17 -4.00 -10.99
C ASN A 212 -21.93 -4.51 -12.44
N LYS A 213 -21.23 -5.65 -12.56
CA LYS A 213 -20.92 -6.26 -13.88
C LYS A 213 -22.14 -6.64 -14.72
N ASP A 214 -23.32 -6.75 -14.10
CA ASP A 214 -24.59 -7.03 -14.77
C ASP A 214 -25.36 -5.74 -15.12
N GLY A 215 -24.77 -4.55 -14.87
CA GLY A 215 -25.38 -3.25 -15.11
C GLY A 215 -26.43 -2.84 -14.07
N VAL A 216 -26.53 -3.55 -12.95
CA VAL A 216 -27.47 -3.23 -11.87
C VAL A 216 -26.86 -2.13 -11.00
N ASN A 217 -27.71 -1.13 -10.65
CA ASN A 217 -27.31 -0.07 -9.73
C ASN A 217 -27.18 -0.62 -8.30
N VAL A 218 -25.97 -0.53 -7.73
CA VAL A 218 -25.63 -0.98 -6.39
C VAL A 218 -25.21 0.18 -5.45
N SER A 219 -25.57 1.42 -5.80
CA SER A 219 -25.23 2.63 -5.01
C SER A 219 -25.80 2.62 -3.59
N ALA A 220 -26.70 1.69 -3.27
CA ALA A 220 -27.12 1.49 -1.88
C ALA A 220 -25.99 0.98 -0.95
N TRP A 221 -24.86 0.57 -1.52
CA TRP A 221 -23.63 0.25 -0.75
C TRP A 221 -22.77 1.48 -0.43
N SER A 222 -23.10 2.67 -0.93
CA SER A 222 -22.41 3.92 -0.57
C SER A 222 -22.93 4.47 0.77
N SER A 223 -22.37 5.61 1.19
CA SER A 223 -22.75 6.33 2.41
C SER A 223 -24.26 6.39 2.63
N GLY A 224 -24.71 6.03 3.82
CA GLY A 224 -26.12 5.97 4.12
C GLY A 224 -26.45 5.80 5.61
N GLN A 225 -27.76 5.85 5.89
CA GLN A 225 -28.29 5.62 7.22
C GLN A 225 -29.03 4.29 7.27
N HIS A 226 -28.70 3.48 8.27
CA HIS A 226 -29.25 2.18 8.54
C HIS A 226 -29.63 2.06 10.01
N THR A 227 -30.08 0.90 10.43
CA THR A 227 -30.29 0.56 11.84
C THR A 227 -29.55 -0.74 12.18
N PHE A 228 -29.36 -0.98 13.48
CA PHE A 228 -28.75 -2.21 13.94
C PHE A 228 -29.48 -2.79 15.13
N GLU A 229 -29.28 -4.09 15.37
CA GLU A 229 -29.79 -4.84 16.51
C GLU A 229 -28.68 -5.72 17.09
N LEU A 230 -28.46 -5.63 18.40
CA LEU A 230 -27.63 -6.58 19.15
C LEU A 230 -28.52 -7.72 19.63
N ILE A 231 -28.21 -8.93 19.17
CA ILE A 231 -28.88 -10.17 19.59
C ILE A 231 -27.99 -10.83 20.65
N THR A 232 -28.46 -10.82 21.89
CA THR A 232 -27.74 -11.38 23.05
C THR A 232 -27.97 -12.89 23.17
N GLY A 233 -27.04 -13.60 23.79
CA GLY A 233 -27.10 -15.04 24.02
C GLY A 233 -25.71 -15.64 24.09
N ASP A 234 -25.62 -16.99 24.11
CA ASP A 234 -24.35 -17.73 24.18
C ASP A 234 -23.42 -17.43 22.97
N MET A 235 -24.01 -17.13 21.82
CA MET A 235 -23.33 -16.63 20.62
C MET A 235 -23.99 -15.32 20.20
N PRO A 236 -23.53 -14.19 20.71
CA PRO A 236 -24.11 -12.88 20.40
C PRO A 236 -23.93 -12.53 18.92
N LYS A 237 -24.86 -11.75 18.39
CA LYS A 237 -24.85 -11.35 16.98
C LYS A 237 -25.10 -9.86 16.85
N LEU A 238 -24.50 -9.30 15.80
CA LEU A 238 -24.77 -7.93 15.34
C LEU A 238 -25.52 -8.03 14.00
N LYS A 239 -26.76 -7.55 13.98
CA LYS A 239 -27.56 -7.50 12.75
C LYS A 239 -27.65 -6.04 12.28
N LEU A 240 -27.25 -5.80 11.03
CA LEU A 240 -27.47 -4.53 10.34
C LEU A 240 -28.71 -4.63 9.49
N ILE A 241 -29.52 -3.58 9.46
CA ILE A 241 -30.83 -3.54 8.84
C ILE A 241 -30.95 -2.28 7.98
N GLY A 242 -31.28 -2.49 6.71
CA GLY A 242 -31.42 -1.48 5.66
C GLY A 242 -30.69 -1.94 4.40
N THR A 243 -31.28 -1.67 3.22
CA THR A 243 -30.69 -2.07 1.95
C THR A 243 -29.28 -1.51 1.81
N GLY A 244 -28.31 -2.40 1.61
CA GLY A 244 -26.90 -2.03 1.43
C GLY A 244 -26.10 -1.83 2.73
N ALA A 245 -26.67 -2.11 3.92
CA ALA A 245 -25.91 -2.08 5.17
C ALA A 245 -24.89 -3.24 5.22
N TYR A 246 -23.62 -2.92 5.53
CA TYR A 246 -22.55 -3.91 5.67
C TYR A 246 -21.42 -3.39 6.56
N LEU A 247 -20.48 -4.27 6.94
CA LEU A 247 -19.18 -3.94 7.54
C LEU A 247 -18.06 -4.52 6.65
N GLY A 248 -17.06 -3.72 6.39
CA GLY A 248 -15.83 -4.11 5.69
C GLY A 248 -16.02 -4.33 4.18
N LEU A 249 -16.63 -5.43 3.74
CA LEU A 249 -16.72 -5.78 2.31
C LEU A 249 -18.17 -5.95 1.86
N SER A 250 -18.61 -5.12 0.93
CA SER A 250 -20.01 -5.00 0.51
C SER A 250 -20.64 -6.27 -0.08
N LYS A 251 -19.85 -7.13 -0.74
CA LYS A 251 -20.35 -8.39 -1.31
C LYS A 251 -20.71 -9.45 -0.27
N VAL A 252 -20.22 -9.33 0.96
CA VAL A 252 -20.42 -10.34 2.00
C VAL A 252 -21.81 -10.19 2.60
N GLY A 253 -22.62 -11.24 2.51
CA GLY A 253 -23.95 -11.32 3.12
C GLY A 253 -23.99 -12.36 4.26
N THR A 254 -25.16 -12.57 4.84
CA THR A 254 -25.34 -13.43 6.02
C THR A 254 -24.87 -14.87 5.81
N ASP A 255 -25.00 -15.42 4.60
CA ASP A 255 -24.73 -16.82 4.29
C ASP A 255 -24.14 -17.07 2.89
N LEU A 256 -23.99 -16.03 2.08
CA LEU A 256 -23.45 -16.07 0.71
C LEU A 256 -22.68 -14.79 0.41
N GLU A 257 -21.91 -14.79 -0.69
CA GLU A 257 -21.46 -13.57 -1.35
C GLU A 257 -22.48 -13.14 -2.40
N TYR A 258 -22.73 -11.82 -2.48
CA TYR A 258 -23.75 -11.23 -3.36
C TYR A 258 -23.12 -10.17 -4.27
N ASN A 259 -23.67 -9.99 -5.44
CA ASN A 259 -23.32 -8.89 -6.36
C ASN A 259 -24.35 -7.76 -6.36
N VAL A 260 -25.32 -7.80 -5.43
CA VAL A 260 -26.35 -6.77 -5.23
C VAL A 260 -26.59 -6.52 -3.74
N PRO A 261 -26.94 -5.29 -3.33
CA PRO A 261 -27.24 -4.96 -1.95
C PRO A 261 -28.35 -5.82 -1.34
N GLN A 262 -28.14 -6.27 -0.10
CA GLN A 262 -29.11 -7.03 0.69
C GLN A 262 -29.87 -6.12 1.64
N GLU A 263 -31.08 -6.50 2.07
CA GLU A 263 -31.91 -5.73 3.03
C GLU A 263 -31.37 -5.78 4.46
N SER A 264 -30.62 -6.79 4.79
CA SER A 264 -29.96 -6.94 6.10
C SER A 264 -28.84 -7.94 6.05
N ILE A 265 -27.88 -7.81 6.97
CA ILE A 265 -26.82 -8.76 7.20
C ILE A 265 -26.71 -9.06 8.70
N THR A 266 -26.42 -10.32 9.06
CA THR A 266 -26.23 -10.73 10.45
C THR A 266 -24.85 -11.34 10.64
N TYR A 267 -24.06 -10.70 11.47
CA TYR A 267 -22.72 -11.14 11.86
C TYR A 267 -22.75 -11.89 13.19
N ASN A 268 -21.91 -12.90 13.34
CA ASN A 268 -21.55 -13.44 14.64
C ASN A 268 -20.60 -12.43 15.32
N LEU A 269 -20.89 -12.01 16.51
CA LEU A 269 -20.04 -11.12 17.32
C LEU A 269 -19.00 -11.98 18.03
N VAL A 270 -17.77 -12.00 17.51
CA VAL A 270 -16.67 -12.83 18.04
C VAL A 270 -16.04 -12.18 19.26
N SER A 271 -15.79 -10.87 19.20
CA SER A 271 -15.19 -10.09 20.27
C SER A 271 -15.68 -8.64 20.23
N LEU A 272 -15.88 -8.05 21.40
CA LEU A 272 -16.12 -6.63 21.58
C LEU A 272 -15.37 -6.20 22.85
N HIS A 273 -14.17 -5.67 22.62
CA HIS A 273 -13.26 -5.24 23.68
C HIS A 273 -13.28 -3.71 23.81
N ASP A 274 -13.27 -3.25 25.06
CA ASP A 274 -13.22 -1.84 25.45
C ASP A 274 -11.89 -1.62 26.17
N GLY A 275 -11.03 -0.73 25.63
CA GLY A 275 -9.68 -0.49 26.10
C GLY A 275 -9.15 0.86 25.63
N THR A 276 -7.84 1.05 25.56
CA THR A 276 -7.23 2.25 24.95
C THR A 276 -7.45 2.31 23.44
N THR A 277 -7.59 1.15 22.83
CA THR A 277 -8.09 0.95 21.46
C THR A 277 -9.19 -0.08 21.55
N ASP A 278 -10.40 0.34 21.25
CA ASP A 278 -11.53 -0.57 21.24
C ASP A 278 -11.46 -1.47 20.01
N THR A 279 -11.86 -2.73 20.16
CA THR A 279 -11.83 -3.70 19.07
C THR A 279 -13.16 -4.41 18.91
N LEU A 280 -13.70 -4.40 17.70
CA LEU A 280 -14.90 -5.13 17.29
C LEU A 280 -14.49 -6.19 16.24
N ILE A 281 -14.67 -7.47 16.58
CA ILE A 281 -14.44 -8.59 15.66
C ILE A 281 -15.76 -9.26 15.34
N VAL A 282 -16.11 -9.28 14.07
CA VAL A 282 -17.33 -9.93 13.57
C VAL A 282 -17.03 -10.91 12.46
N GLU A 283 -17.83 -11.97 12.37
CA GLU A 283 -17.69 -13.01 11.34
C GLU A 283 -19.02 -13.36 10.68
N VAL A 284 -18.94 -13.78 9.41
CA VAL A 284 -20.02 -14.52 8.73
C VAL A 284 -19.47 -15.84 8.24
N ASN A 285 -20.27 -16.90 8.40
CA ASN A 285 -20.00 -18.19 7.77
C ASN A 285 -20.82 -18.26 6.47
N TYR A 286 -20.14 -18.38 5.32
CA TYR A 286 -20.80 -18.32 4.02
C TYR A 286 -20.69 -19.65 3.25
N LYS A 287 -21.68 -19.91 2.42
CA LYS A 287 -21.74 -21.03 1.49
C LYS A 287 -21.12 -20.61 0.16
N PHE A 288 -20.56 -21.53 -0.59
CA PHE A 288 -20.04 -21.27 -1.93
C PHE A 288 -21.15 -21.17 -2.98
N ALA A 289 -22.27 -21.87 -2.74
CA ALA A 289 -23.44 -21.81 -3.60
C ALA A 289 -24.74 -21.85 -2.78
N PRO A 290 -25.85 -21.29 -3.31
CA PRO A 290 -27.15 -21.25 -2.63
C PRO A 290 -27.72 -22.62 -2.21
N GLY A 291 -27.29 -23.70 -2.85
CA GLY A 291 -27.76 -25.06 -2.56
C GLY A 291 -26.94 -25.84 -1.53
N ASP A 292 -25.83 -25.26 -1.06
CA ASP A 292 -24.94 -25.95 -0.13
C ASP A 292 -25.62 -26.16 1.24
N ALA A 293 -25.47 -27.37 1.79
CA ALA A 293 -26.07 -27.75 3.09
C ALA A 293 -25.34 -27.08 4.27
N THR A 294 -24.03 -26.84 4.14
CA THR A 294 -23.16 -26.30 5.19
C THR A 294 -22.30 -25.15 4.63
N PRO A 295 -21.87 -24.21 5.49
CA PRO A 295 -20.88 -23.20 5.08
C PRO A 295 -19.57 -23.84 4.61
N GLY A 296 -18.96 -23.26 3.58
CA GLY A 296 -17.65 -23.68 3.05
C GLY A 296 -16.51 -22.79 3.54
N GLY A 297 -16.81 -21.54 3.91
CA GLY A 297 -15.83 -20.57 4.37
C GLY A 297 -16.38 -19.62 5.43
N TYR A 298 -15.48 -18.75 5.91
CA TYR A 298 -15.83 -17.61 6.76
C TYR A 298 -15.20 -16.34 6.21
N TRP A 299 -15.85 -15.21 6.47
CA TRP A 299 -15.28 -13.89 6.44
C TRP A 299 -15.20 -13.34 7.85
N ARG A 300 -14.06 -12.72 8.21
CA ARG A 300 -13.85 -12.00 9.46
C ARG A 300 -13.52 -10.57 9.14
N PHE A 301 -14.07 -9.65 9.94
CA PHE A 301 -13.81 -8.23 9.89
C PHE A 301 -13.37 -7.75 11.27
N VAL A 302 -12.27 -7.00 11.30
CA VAL A 302 -11.74 -6.37 12.51
C VAL A 302 -11.84 -4.86 12.36
N LEU A 303 -12.66 -4.27 13.23
CA LEU A 303 -12.84 -2.83 13.30
C LEU A 303 -12.30 -2.32 14.64
N VAL A 304 -11.83 -1.08 14.65
CA VAL A 304 -11.26 -0.42 15.80
C VAL A 304 -11.88 0.96 16.01
N HIS A 305 -11.88 1.41 17.27
CA HIS A 305 -12.14 2.78 17.65
C HIS A 305 -11.02 3.27 18.56
N TYR A 306 -10.55 4.49 18.32
CA TYR A 306 -9.52 5.16 19.11
C TYR A 306 -10.17 6.26 19.94
N ASP A 307 -10.07 6.18 21.27
CA ASP A 307 -10.55 7.23 22.18
C ASP A 307 -9.87 8.58 21.90
N ASN A 308 -8.57 8.53 21.55
CA ASN A 308 -7.84 9.69 21.07
C ASN A 308 -7.58 9.54 19.56
N PRO A 309 -8.16 10.40 18.71
CA PRO A 309 -7.95 10.33 17.26
C PRO A 309 -6.48 10.43 16.79
N ASN A 310 -5.59 10.97 17.62
CA ASN A 310 -4.15 11.04 17.29
C ASN A 310 -3.44 9.68 17.41
N ASP A 311 -4.06 8.70 18.03
CA ASP A 311 -3.51 7.34 18.14
C ASP A 311 -3.87 6.48 16.93
N GLU A 312 -4.74 6.98 16.04
CA GLU A 312 -5.11 6.30 14.80
C GLU A 312 -3.91 6.24 13.83
N PRO A 313 -3.43 5.04 13.41
CA PRO A 313 -2.36 4.93 12.44
C PRO A 313 -2.74 5.57 11.10
N PRO A 314 -1.76 6.15 10.37
CA PRO A 314 -2.03 6.64 9.03
C PRO A 314 -2.45 5.49 8.10
N ILE A 315 -3.23 5.81 7.05
CA ILE A 315 -3.56 4.83 6.02
C ILE A 315 -2.25 4.43 5.32
N PRO A 316 -1.89 3.13 5.27
CA PRO A 316 -0.71 2.67 4.54
C PRO A 316 -0.78 3.07 3.07
N ALA A 317 0.35 3.43 2.49
CA ALA A 317 0.47 3.79 1.09
C ALA A 317 1.75 3.19 0.50
N ASN A 318 1.74 2.88 -0.80
CA ASN A 318 2.92 2.41 -1.50
C ASN A 318 3.87 3.56 -1.82
N GLN A 319 5.17 3.26 -1.87
CA GLN A 319 6.17 4.18 -2.43
C GLN A 319 5.81 4.49 -3.89
N PRO A 320 5.92 5.74 -4.33
CA PRO A 320 5.68 6.07 -5.72
C PRO A 320 6.71 5.39 -6.63
N THR A 321 6.30 5.06 -7.86
CA THR A 321 7.19 4.54 -8.89
C THR A 321 7.14 5.46 -10.09
N ALA A 322 8.26 6.14 -10.40
CA ALA A 322 8.35 7.05 -11.53
C ALA A 322 8.60 6.28 -12.82
N VAL A 323 7.66 6.36 -13.77
CA VAL A 323 7.74 5.74 -15.10
C VAL A 323 7.19 6.73 -16.13
N PHE A 324 7.91 6.88 -17.25
CA PHE A 324 7.45 7.74 -18.34
C PHE A 324 8.02 7.31 -19.70
N THR A 325 7.40 7.80 -20.76
CA THR A 325 7.88 7.70 -22.14
C THR A 325 7.94 9.07 -22.80
N LEU A 326 8.74 9.21 -23.84
CA LEU A 326 8.96 10.46 -24.56
C LEU A 326 8.68 10.30 -26.05
N ALA A 327 8.01 11.30 -26.63
CA ALA A 327 7.91 11.47 -28.07
C ALA A 327 8.59 12.78 -28.47
N ILE A 328 9.55 12.72 -29.41
CA ILE A 328 10.38 13.87 -29.81
C ILE A 328 9.96 14.29 -31.22
N ASN A 329 9.74 15.59 -31.41
CA ASN A 329 9.47 16.19 -32.71
C ASN A 329 10.28 17.51 -32.82
N GLY A 330 11.42 17.44 -33.53
CA GLY A 330 12.38 18.53 -33.59
C GLY A 330 12.90 18.90 -32.20
N ASN A 331 12.65 20.12 -31.76
CA ASN A 331 13.05 20.60 -30.44
C ASN A 331 11.94 20.50 -29.37
N THR A 332 10.81 19.86 -29.70
CA THR A 332 9.68 19.69 -28.79
C THR A 332 9.58 18.23 -28.31
N VAL A 333 9.45 18.04 -27.00
CA VAL A 333 9.28 16.75 -26.35
C VAL A 333 7.91 16.69 -25.71
N THR A 334 7.16 15.63 -26.02
CA THR A 334 5.91 15.28 -25.34
C THR A 334 6.19 14.17 -24.34
N CYS A 335 5.91 14.42 -23.07
CA CYS A 335 6.09 13.46 -22.00
C CYS A 335 4.78 12.73 -21.72
N THR A 336 4.81 11.41 -21.63
CA THR A 336 3.68 10.59 -21.20
C THR A 336 4.06 9.89 -19.90
N ASN A 337 3.37 10.26 -18.82
CA ASN A 337 3.56 9.73 -17.48
C ASN A 337 2.74 8.44 -17.30
N SER A 338 3.37 7.43 -16.75
CA SER A 338 2.76 6.14 -16.34
C SER A 338 3.20 5.74 -14.93
N SER A 339 3.59 6.72 -14.11
CA SER A 339 3.95 6.51 -12.71
C SER A 339 2.78 5.95 -11.92
N GLN A 340 3.08 5.15 -10.89
CA GLN A 340 2.10 4.56 -9.99
C GLN A 340 2.26 5.11 -8.58
N PHE A 341 1.19 5.13 -7.80
CA PHE A 341 1.13 5.53 -6.39
C PHE A 341 1.64 6.96 -6.12
N ALA A 342 1.50 7.88 -7.07
CA ALA A 342 1.98 9.25 -6.97
C ALA A 342 0.84 10.26 -6.95
N ASP A 343 0.91 11.20 -6.00
CA ASP A 343 -0.05 12.30 -5.85
C ASP A 343 0.38 13.56 -6.61
N SER A 344 1.70 13.68 -6.88
CA SER A 344 2.27 14.85 -7.55
C SER A 344 3.53 14.50 -8.32
N TYR A 345 3.87 15.37 -9.28
CA TYR A 345 4.96 15.19 -10.21
C TYR A 345 5.83 16.43 -10.28
N LEU A 346 7.13 16.23 -10.49
CA LEU A 346 8.08 17.27 -10.84
C LEU A 346 8.96 16.78 -11.98
N TRP A 347 8.89 17.48 -13.10
CA TRP A 347 9.75 17.29 -14.25
C TRP A 347 10.88 18.29 -14.23
N ASP A 348 12.10 17.83 -14.49
CA ASP A 348 13.28 18.63 -14.80
C ASP A 348 13.72 18.27 -16.23
N PHE A 349 13.81 19.26 -17.11
CA PHE A 349 14.16 19.05 -18.52
C PHE A 349 15.66 19.15 -18.80
N GLY A 350 16.49 19.39 -17.76
CA GLY A 350 17.96 19.39 -17.86
C GLY A 350 18.57 20.65 -18.46
N ASP A 351 17.76 21.67 -18.77
CA ASP A 351 18.19 22.99 -19.24
C ASP A 351 17.81 24.12 -18.26
N GLY A 352 17.30 23.74 -17.07
CA GLY A 352 16.75 24.62 -16.04
C GLY A 352 15.23 24.80 -16.13
N GLY A 353 14.58 24.30 -17.15
CA GLY A 353 13.12 24.27 -17.25
C GLY A 353 12.52 23.15 -16.41
N THR A 354 11.35 23.41 -15.81
CA THR A 354 10.61 22.44 -14.96
C THR A 354 9.12 22.47 -15.24
N SER A 355 8.39 21.39 -14.85
CA SER A 355 6.93 21.33 -14.92
C SER A 355 6.36 20.45 -13.80
N THR A 356 5.15 20.77 -13.32
CA THR A 356 4.39 19.95 -12.39
C THR A 356 3.17 19.28 -13.02
N GLN A 357 2.98 19.44 -14.33
CA GLN A 357 1.89 18.81 -15.06
C GLN A 357 2.10 17.29 -15.12
N ALA A 358 1.02 16.51 -15.13
CA ALA A 358 1.12 15.06 -15.26
C ALA A 358 1.78 14.66 -16.59
N ASN A 359 1.40 15.27 -17.70
CA ASN A 359 1.90 14.99 -19.05
C ASN A 359 2.30 16.30 -19.75
N PRO A 360 3.50 16.84 -19.48
CA PRO A 360 3.90 18.12 -20.07
C PRO A 360 4.36 17.96 -21.52
N VAL A 361 4.24 19.05 -22.26
CA VAL A 361 4.90 19.26 -23.55
C VAL A 361 5.93 20.35 -23.35
N TYR A 362 7.19 20.09 -23.68
CA TYR A 362 8.30 21.01 -23.47
C TYR A 362 9.05 21.28 -24.76
N THR A 363 9.41 22.54 -25.02
CA THR A 363 10.18 22.95 -26.21
C THR A 363 11.51 23.55 -25.78
N TYR A 364 12.60 22.93 -26.21
CA TYR A 364 13.96 23.41 -25.98
C TYR A 364 14.30 24.59 -26.87
N SER A 365 15.00 25.58 -26.30
CA SER A 365 15.47 26.75 -27.05
C SER A 365 16.73 26.50 -27.85
N ASN A 366 17.51 25.47 -27.45
CA ASN A 366 18.80 25.15 -28.09
C ASN A 366 18.87 23.66 -28.39
N ASP A 367 19.57 23.31 -29.45
CA ASP A 367 19.94 21.94 -29.75
C ASP A 367 20.96 21.43 -28.73
N GLY A 368 20.92 20.13 -28.40
CA GLY A 368 21.81 19.54 -27.41
C GLY A 368 21.36 18.18 -26.90
N VAL A 369 22.08 17.66 -25.94
CA VAL A 369 21.70 16.46 -25.19
C VAL A 369 21.28 16.88 -23.79
N TYR A 370 20.05 16.55 -23.43
CA TYR A 370 19.45 16.87 -22.14
C TYR A 370 19.05 15.61 -21.41
N THR A 371 19.03 15.67 -20.10
CA THR A 371 18.48 14.59 -19.26
C THR A 371 17.17 15.03 -18.68
N ILE A 372 16.07 14.41 -19.10
CA ILE A 372 14.75 14.64 -18.53
C ILE A 372 14.59 13.73 -17.33
N THR A 373 14.26 14.30 -16.18
CA THR A 373 14.01 13.58 -14.93
C THR A 373 12.57 13.82 -14.49
N LEU A 374 11.84 12.75 -14.26
CA LEU A 374 10.54 12.77 -13.56
C LEU A 374 10.74 12.33 -12.12
N THR A 375 10.32 13.17 -11.19
CA THR A 375 10.15 12.79 -9.78
C THR A 375 8.66 12.68 -9.48
N ALA A 376 8.25 11.49 -9.06
CA ALA A 376 6.90 11.18 -8.61
C ALA A 376 6.88 11.14 -7.08
N ASN A 377 5.91 11.80 -6.43
CA ASN A 377 5.85 11.96 -4.99
C ASN A 377 4.48 11.59 -4.44
N ASN A 378 4.46 11.06 -3.22
CA ASN A 378 3.28 10.94 -2.35
C ASN A 378 3.67 11.21 -0.89
N ASN A 379 2.76 10.99 0.07
CA ASN A 379 2.99 11.21 1.50
C ASN A 379 4.01 10.25 2.13
N ILE A 380 4.40 9.16 1.44
CA ILE A 380 5.38 8.17 1.92
C ILE A 380 6.79 8.53 1.46
N GLY A 381 6.93 9.14 0.28
CA GLY A 381 8.24 9.49 -0.25
C GLY A 381 8.21 9.85 -1.73
N SER A 382 9.35 9.68 -2.38
CA SER A 382 9.54 10.01 -3.79
C SER A 382 10.31 8.92 -4.53
N SER A 383 10.08 8.84 -5.83
CA SER A 383 10.85 8.04 -6.77
C SER A 383 11.18 8.88 -7.99
N SER A 384 12.34 8.66 -8.60
CA SER A 384 12.76 9.38 -9.79
C SER A 384 13.19 8.45 -10.91
N SER A 385 12.91 8.84 -12.14
CA SER A 385 13.33 8.18 -13.36
C SER A 385 13.90 9.21 -14.33
N SER A 386 14.96 8.86 -15.07
CA SER A 386 15.64 9.80 -15.98
C SER A 386 15.89 9.16 -17.34
N GLN A 387 15.73 9.94 -18.41
CA GLN A 387 16.03 9.55 -19.79
C GLN A 387 16.79 10.69 -20.49
N SER A 388 17.81 10.33 -21.29
CA SER A 388 18.52 11.29 -22.11
C SER A 388 17.81 11.49 -23.45
N VAL A 389 17.71 12.74 -23.89
CA VAL A 389 17.10 13.13 -25.17
C VAL A 389 18.10 13.90 -26.01
N PHE A 390 18.05 13.67 -27.33
CA PHE A 390 18.86 14.32 -28.33
C PHE A 390 17.96 15.30 -29.10
N ILE A 391 18.17 16.56 -28.87
CA ILE A 391 17.36 17.64 -29.43
C ILE A 391 18.13 18.25 -30.62
N SER A 392 17.51 18.21 -31.79
CA SER A 392 18.07 18.81 -33.00
C SER A 392 16.98 19.46 -33.83
N SER A 393 17.17 20.73 -34.17
CA SER A 393 16.33 21.48 -35.09
C SER A 393 16.58 21.09 -36.55
N VAL A 394 17.69 20.36 -36.80
CA VAL A 394 18.10 19.93 -38.13
C VAL A 394 18.14 18.40 -38.19
N PRO A 395 17.43 17.76 -39.15
CA PRO A 395 17.52 16.32 -39.31
C PRO A 395 18.92 15.89 -39.73
N LEU A 396 19.39 14.74 -39.19
CA LEU A 396 20.69 14.19 -39.56
C LEU A 396 20.73 13.88 -41.05
N SER A 397 21.82 14.31 -41.70
CA SER A 397 22.13 14.06 -43.10
C SER A 397 23.55 13.51 -43.23
N ASP A 398 23.87 12.94 -44.40
CA ASP A 398 25.22 12.40 -44.69
C ASP A 398 26.32 13.44 -44.45
N ASN A 399 26.09 14.68 -44.88
CA ASN A 399 27.05 15.76 -44.67
C ASN A 399 27.30 16.09 -43.20
N LEU A 400 26.30 15.87 -42.33
CA LEU A 400 26.41 16.11 -40.88
C LEU A 400 27.16 14.98 -40.18
N LEU A 401 27.31 13.79 -40.77
CA LEU A 401 28.20 12.73 -40.27
C LEU A 401 29.65 13.06 -40.52
N GLN A 402 29.95 13.70 -41.69
CA GLN A 402 31.31 13.96 -42.19
C GLN A 402 32.01 15.08 -41.41
N GLY A 403 33.34 15.05 -41.42
CA GLY A 403 34.18 16.13 -40.85
C GLY A 403 35.13 15.63 -39.74
N ALA A 404 35.17 16.31 -38.64
CA ALA A 404 36.00 15.93 -37.49
C ALA A 404 35.64 14.50 -36.99
N PRO A 405 36.63 13.72 -36.49
CA PRO A 405 36.36 12.38 -35.99
C PRO A 405 35.39 12.39 -34.81
N TRP A 406 34.54 11.40 -34.80
CA TRP A 406 33.69 11.05 -33.65
C TRP A 406 34.50 10.21 -32.67
N ARG A 407 34.28 10.41 -31.35
CA ARG A 407 34.86 9.63 -30.26
C ARG A 407 33.76 9.23 -29.29
N ILE A 408 33.98 8.18 -28.52
CA ILE A 408 33.06 7.82 -27.44
C ILE A 408 32.96 9.02 -26.46
N ARG A 409 31.77 9.40 -26.13
CA ARG A 409 31.51 10.43 -25.11
C ARG A 409 31.96 9.93 -23.73
N VAL A 410 32.79 10.72 -23.02
CA VAL A 410 33.33 10.35 -21.71
C VAL A 410 32.33 10.78 -20.61
N GLU A 411 31.20 10.09 -20.55
CA GLU A 411 30.14 10.28 -19.55
C GLU A 411 29.48 8.94 -19.21
N GLU A 412 28.71 8.92 -18.11
CA GLU A 412 27.90 7.76 -17.72
C GLU A 412 26.97 7.30 -18.86
N LYS A 413 26.82 6.00 -19.01
CA LYS A 413 25.93 5.40 -20.02
C LYS A 413 26.23 5.84 -21.46
N SER A 414 27.52 5.98 -21.81
CA SER A 414 27.91 6.26 -23.19
C SER A 414 28.15 5.00 -24.02
N VAL A 415 28.36 3.85 -23.38
CA VAL A 415 28.38 2.51 -23.97
C VAL A 415 27.53 1.59 -23.11
N PHE A 416 26.55 0.94 -23.69
CA PHE A 416 25.63 0.10 -22.92
C PHE A 416 24.95 -0.96 -23.77
N VAL A 417 24.37 -1.97 -23.09
CA VAL A 417 23.60 -3.06 -23.69
C VAL A 417 22.30 -3.29 -22.95
N GLY A 418 21.25 -3.65 -23.69
CA GLY A 418 19.93 -3.90 -23.09
C GLY A 418 18.96 -4.62 -24.02
N PRO A 419 17.71 -4.85 -23.53
CA PRO A 419 16.68 -5.58 -24.25
C PRO A 419 16.00 -4.72 -25.32
N GLY A 420 16.79 -4.10 -26.21
CA GLY A 420 16.32 -3.27 -27.31
C GLY A 420 17.22 -2.11 -27.62
N LEU A 421 16.99 -1.51 -28.80
CA LEU A 421 17.75 -0.37 -29.30
C LEU A 421 17.64 0.82 -28.31
N GLY A 422 18.80 1.33 -27.88
CA GLY A 422 18.86 2.47 -26.97
C GLY A 422 18.50 2.16 -25.52
N ASN A 423 18.28 0.93 -25.13
CA ASN A 423 17.94 0.51 -23.77
C ASN A 423 19.19 0.11 -22.97
N SER A 424 19.41 0.71 -21.80
CA SER A 424 20.58 0.51 -20.94
C SER A 424 20.32 -0.39 -19.72
N SER A 425 19.22 -1.12 -19.69
CA SER A 425 18.77 -1.79 -18.45
C SER A 425 19.58 -3.04 -18.06
N TRP A 426 20.34 -3.65 -18.97
CA TRP A 426 21.16 -4.82 -18.63
C TRP A 426 22.52 -4.42 -18.07
N TRP A 427 23.24 -3.54 -18.77
CA TRP A 427 24.55 -3.09 -18.36
C TRP A 427 24.91 -1.77 -19.04
N SER A 428 25.69 -0.92 -18.34
CA SER A 428 26.25 0.31 -18.90
C SER A 428 27.65 0.57 -18.34
N LEU A 429 28.51 1.14 -19.19
CA LEU A 429 29.88 1.48 -18.83
C LEU A 429 29.88 2.74 -17.94
N PRO A 430 30.47 2.68 -16.72
CA PRO A 430 30.66 3.84 -15.87
C PRO A 430 31.68 4.82 -16.48
N LYS A 431 31.47 6.12 -16.27
CA LYS A 431 32.39 7.18 -16.68
C LYS A 431 33.83 6.94 -16.21
N ALA A 432 33.98 6.49 -14.96
CA ALA A 432 35.30 6.26 -14.35
C ALA A 432 36.18 5.26 -15.11
N PHE A 433 35.60 4.33 -15.87
CA PHE A 433 36.35 3.43 -16.73
C PHE A 433 36.84 4.11 -18.02
N LEU A 434 36.07 5.05 -18.57
CA LEU A 434 36.43 5.78 -19.78
C LEU A 434 37.43 6.90 -19.51
N ASP A 435 37.40 7.55 -18.37
CA ASP A 435 38.33 8.65 -18.03
C ASP A 435 39.59 8.18 -17.29
N GLY A 436 39.73 6.86 -17.07
CA GLY A 436 40.88 6.26 -16.42
C GLY A 436 40.93 6.50 -14.89
N SER A 437 39.87 7.04 -14.27
CA SER A 437 39.83 7.26 -12.83
C SER A 437 39.38 6.03 -12.02
N SER A 438 39.02 4.93 -12.68
CA SER A 438 38.64 3.69 -12.02
C SER A 438 39.81 3.06 -11.29
N THR A 439 39.61 2.63 -10.06
CA THR A 439 40.60 1.92 -9.22
C THR A 439 40.42 0.39 -9.29
N GLY A 440 39.49 -0.11 -10.08
CA GLY A 440 39.04 -1.51 -10.07
C GLY A 440 39.74 -2.47 -11.01
N GLY A 441 40.77 -2.05 -11.75
CA GLY A 441 41.60 -2.93 -12.57
C GLY A 441 41.03 -3.32 -13.95
N ASP A 442 39.86 -2.86 -14.35
CA ASP A 442 39.28 -3.04 -15.69
C ASP A 442 39.34 -1.70 -16.45
N ASP A 443 40.35 -1.55 -17.29
CA ASP A 443 40.67 -0.31 -18.02
C ASP A 443 39.97 -0.29 -19.37
N TRP A 444 39.17 0.74 -19.61
CA TRP A 444 38.45 1.04 -20.84
C TRP A 444 38.87 2.39 -21.44
N SER A 445 39.88 3.04 -20.87
CA SER A 445 40.26 4.42 -21.23
C SER A 445 40.72 4.56 -22.70
N CYS A 446 41.26 3.49 -23.29
CA CYS A 446 41.64 3.47 -24.70
C CYS A 446 40.44 3.63 -25.67
N MET A 447 39.23 3.35 -25.25
CA MET A 447 38.04 3.65 -26.08
C MET A 447 37.74 5.13 -26.19
N ALA A 448 38.19 5.95 -25.23
CA ALA A 448 37.85 7.35 -25.18
C ALA A 448 38.59 8.18 -26.24
N ASP A 449 39.76 7.72 -26.73
CA ASP A 449 40.54 8.41 -27.77
C ASP A 449 40.43 7.75 -29.16
N ASP A 450 39.77 6.57 -29.26
CA ASP A 450 39.41 5.94 -30.55
C ASP A 450 38.68 6.91 -31.48
N GLU A 451 39.05 6.96 -32.74
CA GLU A 451 38.47 7.89 -33.72
C GLU A 451 37.70 7.17 -34.83
N PHE A 452 36.45 7.61 -35.04
CA PHE A 452 35.55 7.12 -36.08
C PHE A 452 35.25 8.26 -37.05
N THR A 453 35.80 8.23 -38.26
CA THR A 453 35.70 9.34 -39.20
C THR A 453 34.90 8.99 -40.43
N PHE A 454 33.86 9.75 -40.71
CA PHE A 454 33.08 9.70 -41.94
C PHE A 454 33.60 10.78 -42.90
N SER A 455 33.89 10.40 -44.12
CA SER A 455 34.43 11.30 -45.15
C SER A 455 33.59 11.27 -46.42
N ALA A 456 33.69 12.30 -47.24
CA ALA A 456 33.01 12.39 -48.50
C ALA A 456 33.31 11.17 -49.41
N GLY A 457 32.32 10.77 -50.21
CA GLY A 457 32.45 9.60 -51.08
C GLY A 457 32.19 8.26 -50.36
N GLY A 458 31.60 8.27 -49.17
CA GLY A 458 31.24 7.05 -48.46
C GLY A 458 32.42 6.34 -47.80
N VAL A 459 33.50 7.06 -47.47
CA VAL A 459 34.70 6.51 -46.80
C VAL A 459 34.53 6.63 -45.28
N PHE A 460 34.78 5.52 -44.58
CA PHE A 460 34.81 5.45 -43.12
C PHE A 460 36.18 4.97 -42.65
N THR A 461 36.76 5.63 -41.67
CA THR A 461 38.03 5.20 -41.06
C THR A 461 37.87 5.05 -39.55
N TYR A 462 38.50 3.99 -39.03
CA TYR A 462 38.71 3.76 -37.62
C TYR A 462 40.18 3.88 -37.29
N ASP A 463 40.53 4.60 -36.23
CA ASP A 463 41.88 4.80 -35.72
C ASP A 463 41.90 4.54 -34.21
N THR A 464 42.62 3.50 -33.79
CA THR A 464 42.77 3.06 -32.38
C THR A 464 43.61 4.01 -31.53
N LYS A 465 44.29 4.97 -32.14
CA LYS A 465 45.28 5.83 -31.49
C LYS A 465 46.39 5.07 -30.74
N GLY A 466 46.66 3.82 -31.12
CA GLY A 466 47.74 2.99 -30.61
C GLY A 466 47.31 1.86 -29.67
N SER A 467 46.05 1.82 -29.25
CA SER A 467 45.53 0.76 -28.41
C SER A 467 43.99 0.65 -28.52
N ALA A 468 43.44 -0.51 -28.25
CA ALA A 468 42.00 -0.71 -28.21
C ALA A 468 41.58 -1.59 -27.01
N ARG A 469 40.33 -1.53 -26.64
CA ARG A 469 39.78 -2.35 -25.59
C ARG A 469 39.65 -3.83 -25.99
N ASN A 470 40.31 -4.72 -25.24
CA ASN A 470 40.03 -6.14 -25.26
C ASN A 470 38.92 -6.49 -24.28
N ASP A 471 37.81 -7.03 -24.77
CA ASP A 471 36.71 -7.56 -23.98
C ASP A 471 36.46 -9.04 -24.37
N GLY A 472 37.51 -9.83 -24.24
CA GLY A 472 37.52 -11.27 -24.48
C GLY A 472 37.75 -11.74 -25.92
N TYR A 473 37.50 -10.92 -26.94
CA TYR A 473 37.61 -11.36 -28.33
C TYR A 473 39.07 -11.54 -28.81
N PHE A 474 39.97 -10.65 -28.40
CA PHE A 474 41.39 -10.71 -28.84
C PHE A 474 42.19 -11.82 -28.15
N GLY A 475 41.64 -12.46 -27.12
CA GLY A 475 42.35 -13.39 -26.23
C GLY A 475 43.17 -12.66 -25.16
N GLY A 476 43.70 -13.41 -24.20
CA GLY A 476 44.43 -12.81 -23.08
C GLY A 476 43.55 -12.14 -22.05
N ALA A 477 44.10 -11.24 -21.23
CA ALA A 477 43.38 -10.51 -20.21
C ALA A 477 42.53 -9.38 -20.81
N ASN A 478 41.40 -9.08 -20.18
CA ASN A 478 40.62 -7.89 -20.50
C ASN A 478 41.39 -6.61 -20.13
N GLY A 479 41.19 -5.55 -20.89
CA GLY A 479 41.86 -4.27 -20.68
C GLY A 479 42.27 -3.62 -22.03
N CYS A 480 42.99 -2.52 -21.96
CA CYS A 480 43.54 -1.86 -23.11
C CYS A 480 44.77 -2.62 -23.61
N ILE A 481 44.78 -3.00 -24.90
CA ILE A 481 45.88 -3.71 -25.58
C ILE A 481 46.46 -2.86 -26.73
N SER A 482 47.74 -2.97 -26.98
CA SER A 482 48.42 -2.20 -28.02
C SER A 482 48.09 -2.70 -29.44
N ASP A 483 48.25 -1.83 -30.44
CA ASP A 483 48.10 -2.21 -31.85
C ASP A 483 48.95 -3.43 -32.27
N ALA A 484 50.13 -3.61 -31.66
CA ALA A 484 50.97 -4.77 -31.89
C ALA A 484 50.32 -6.08 -31.37
N GLU A 485 49.68 -6.02 -30.20
CA GLU A 485 48.94 -7.16 -29.64
C GLU A 485 47.68 -7.45 -30.44
N ILE A 486 46.95 -6.40 -30.87
CA ILE A 486 45.82 -6.53 -31.79
C ILE A 486 46.24 -7.25 -33.07
N ALA A 487 47.32 -6.79 -33.70
CA ALA A 487 47.84 -7.40 -34.94
C ALA A 487 48.26 -8.87 -34.78
N ALA A 488 48.65 -9.27 -33.57
CA ALA A 488 49.04 -10.64 -33.25
C ALA A 488 47.89 -11.57 -32.86
N SER A 489 46.68 -11.04 -32.68
CA SER A 489 45.53 -11.74 -32.09
C SER A 489 44.67 -12.56 -33.07
N GLY A 490 45.21 -12.94 -34.24
CA GLY A 490 44.49 -13.74 -35.25
C GLY A 490 43.29 -12.95 -35.81
N ASN A 491 42.08 -13.46 -35.68
CA ASN A 491 40.88 -12.75 -36.15
C ASN A 491 40.69 -11.38 -35.48
N GLY A 492 41.26 -11.13 -34.29
CA GLY A 492 41.24 -9.82 -33.63
C GLY A 492 41.97 -8.73 -34.43
N ALA A 493 42.99 -9.09 -35.25
CA ALA A 493 43.70 -8.15 -36.12
C ALA A 493 42.78 -7.36 -37.08
N TYR A 494 41.60 -7.93 -37.39
CA TYR A 494 40.61 -7.27 -38.24
C TYR A 494 39.97 -6.03 -37.56
N PHE A 495 40.04 -5.89 -36.23
CA PHE A 495 39.52 -4.74 -35.47
C PHE A 495 40.58 -3.67 -35.17
N GLY A 496 41.77 -3.76 -35.72
CA GLY A 496 42.74 -2.66 -35.68
C GLY A 496 42.37 -1.53 -36.63
N SER A 497 43.14 -0.41 -36.56
CA SER A 497 42.97 0.77 -37.42
C SER A 497 42.81 0.40 -38.88
N GLY A 498 41.85 1.01 -39.58
CA GLY A 498 41.55 0.65 -40.95
C GLY A 498 40.61 1.58 -41.68
N THR A 499 40.52 1.34 -43.02
CA THR A 499 39.62 2.08 -43.91
C THR A 499 38.51 1.17 -44.42
N HIS A 500 37.31 1.66 -44.41
CA HIS A 500 36.07 0.99 -44.76
C HIS A 500 35.23 1.89 -45.66
N SER A 501 34.10 1.38 -46.14
CA SER A 501 33.10 2.25 -46.75
C SER A 501 31.83 2.29 -45.89
N TYR A 502 31.03 3.35 -46.05
CA TYR A 502 29.73 3.47 -45.43
C TYR A 502 28.65 3.97 -46.41
N ALA A 503 27.41 3.63 -46.09
CA ALA A 503 26.24 4.20 -46.74
C ALA A 503 25.31 4.76 -45.64
N PHE A 504 24.73 5.92 -45.89
CA PHE A 504 23.77 6.59 -45.00
C PHE A 504 22.38 6.62 -45.64
N THR A 505 21.36 6.22 -44.89
CA THR A 505 19.95 6.37 -45.27
C THR A 505 19.30 7.31 -44.28
N PRO A 506 18.74 8.45 -44.73
CA PRO A 506 18.08 9.40 -43.84
C PRO A 506 16.78 8.81 -43.27
N ALA A 507 16.24 9.43 -42.20
CA ALA A 507 14.94 9.09 -41.64
C ALA A 507 13.82 9.23 -42.69
N SER A 508 12.86 8.34 -42.66
CA SER A 508 11.68 8.36 -43.53
C SER A 508 10.44 7.89 -42.79
N GLY A 509 9.45 8.74 -42.64
CA GLY A 509 8.26 8.43 -41.83
C GLY A 509 8.64 8.16 -40.38
N THR A 510 8.34 6.95 -39.92
CA THR A 510 8.71 6.45 -38.56
C THR A 510 10.07 5.77 -38.50
N ASP A 511 10.71 5.56 -39.67
CA ASP A 511 11.99 4.86 -39.74
C ASP A 511 13.12 5.79 -39.34
N ARG A 512 14.03 5.28 -38.51
CA ARG A 512 15.25 5.98 -38.06
C ARG A 512 16.27 6.09 -39.18
N PRO A 513 17.21 7.06 -39.12
CA PRO A 513 18.35 7.05 -39.99
C PRO A 513 19.19 5.77 -39.80
N ILE A 514 19.78 5.26 -40.89
CA ILE A 514 20.59 4.04 -40.86
C ILE A 514 21.97 4.34 -41.40
N ILE A 515 22.99 3.81 -40.70
CA ILE A 515 24.36 3.75 -41.14
C ILE A 515 24.71 2.30 -41.41
N ILE A 516 25.11 1.97 -42.65
CA ILE A 516 25.64 0.65 -43.01
C ILE A 516 27.13 0.80 -43.25
N LEU A 517 27.93 0.13 -42.44
CA LEU A 517 29.37 0.01 -42.68
C LEU A 517 29.64 -1.25 -43.54
N THR A 518 30.57 -1.15 -44.50
CA THR A 518 31.07 -2.26 -45.26
C THR A 518 32.56 -2.46 -44.95
N ASN A 519 32.94 -3.68 -44.63
CA ASN A 519 34.28 -4.07 -44.26
C ASN A 519 35.30 -3.63 -45.33
N GLY A 520 36.45 -3.11 -44.88
CA GLY A 520 37.61 -2.87 -45.74
C GLY A 520 38.40 -4.16 -45.98
N PRO A 521 39.46 -4.12 -46.82
CA PRO A 521 40.38 -5.25 -46.98
C PRO A 521 41.00 -5.63 -45.64
N ASP A 522 40.83 -6.90 -45.24
CA ASP A 522 41.36 -7.45 -43.99
C ASP A 522 40.99 -6.63 -42.71
N ARG A 523 39.81 -6.01 -42.71
CA ARG A 523 39.29 -5.21 -41.60
C ARG A 523 37.80 -5.43 -41.40
N ALA A 524 37.37 -5.44 -40.16
CA ALA A 524 35.96 -5.48 -39.76
C ALA A 524 35.51 -4.08 -39.31
N ALA A 525 34.39 -3.62 -39.84
CA ALA A 525 33.87 -2.27 -39.60
C ALA A 525 32.91 -2.25 -38.40
N PHE A 526 33.09 -1.29 -37.52
CA PHE A 526 32.18 -1.02 -36.37
C PHE A 526 32.19 0.45 -35.99
N ILE A 527 31.23 0.87 -35.19
CA ILE A 527 31.16 2.22 -34.57
C ILE A 527 31.18 2.04 -33.06
N GLY A 528 32.08 2.73 -32.39
CA GLY A 528 32.15 2.81 -30.93
C GLY A 528 32.76 1.55 -30.30
N PHE A 529 32.02 0.46 -30.22
CA PHE A 529 32.48 -0.76 -29.57
C PHE A 529 32.28 -1.98 -30.45
N TYR A 530 33.37 -2.71 -30.73
CA TYR A 530 33.38 -3.84 -31.65
C TYR A 530 32.56 -5.05 -31.17
N LYS A 531 32.19 -5.11 -29.90
CA LYS A 531 31.49 -6.25 -29.28
C LYS A 531 30.24 -6.65 -30.07
N GLY A 532 29.39 -5.67 -30.35
CA GLY A 532 28.12 -5.88 -31.05
C GLY A 532 28.28 -5.79 -32.57
N TYR A 533 27.68 -6.74 -33.29
CA TYR A 533 27.43 -6.62 -34.72
C TYR A 533 25.98 -6.97 -35.06
N TYR A 534 25.52 -6.57 -36.22
CA TYR A 534 24.14 -6.81 -36.63
C TYR A 534 23.82 -8.30 -36.74
N GLY A 535 23.08 -8.84 -35.76
CA GLY A 535 22.70 -10.23 -35.60
C GLY A 535 23.58 -11.05 -34.65
N GLY A 536 24.46 -10.43 -33.83
CA GLY A 536 25.23 -11.15 -32.81
C GLY A 536 26.32 -10.37 -32.10
N GLU A 537 27.17 -11.10 -31.39
CA GLU A 537 28.30 -10.56 -30.64
C GLU A 537 29.63 -11.24 -30.99
N ASN A 538 30.68 -10.44 -31.01
CA ASN A 538 32.07 -10.90 -31.14
C ASN A 538 32.55 -11.37 -29.75
N THR A 539 32.50 -12.69 -29.49
CA THR A 539 32.83 -13.29 -28.18
C THR A 539 34.15 -14.02 -28.12
N SER A 540 34.70 -14.45 -29.29
CA SER A 540 35.95 -15.22 -29.38
C SER A 540 36.59 -15.04 -30.73
N ASN A 541 37.91 -14.83 -30.75
CA ASN A 541 38.70 -14.76 -31.99
C ASN A 541 38.83 -16.11 -32.73
N ALA A 542 38.29 -17.19 -32.20
CA ALA A 542 38.11 -18.45 -32.94
C ALA A 542 37.00 -18.32 -33.99
N ASN A 543 36.11 -17.36 -33.86
CA ASN A 543 35.04 -17.07 -34.81
C ASN A 543 35.43 -15.92 -35.74
N PRO A 544 34.91 -15.87 -36.97
CA PRO A 544 35.18 -14.75 -37.86
C PRO A 544 34.61 -13.45 -37.29
N PRO A 545 35.29 -12.30 -37.53
CA PRO A 545 34.80 -11.00 -37.13
C PRO A 545 33.41 -10.72 -37.68
N ASN A 546 32.54 -10.11 -36.85
CA ASN A 546 31.15 -9.78 -37.18
C ASN A 546 30.35 -11.00 -37.71
N GLY A 547 30.65 -12.21 -37.21
CA GLY A 547 30.03 -13.46 -37.67
C GLY A 547 30.31 -13.81 -39.13
N GLY A 548 31.36 -13.20 -39.75
CA GLY A 548 31.67 -13.30 -41.17
C GLY A 548 30.83 -12.40 -42.07
N ASN A 549 30.02 -11.51 -41.51
CA ASN A 549 29.18 -10.56 -42.27
C ASN A 549 30.09 -9.51 -42.95
N PRO A 550 29.89 -9.21 -44.25
CA PRO A 550 30.63 -8.17 -44.94
C PRO A 550 30.20 -6.75 -44.53
N THR A 551 29.05 -6.60 -43.88
CA THR A 551 28.48 -5.32 -43.49
C THR A 551 28.03 -5.34 -42.02
N ASN A 552 28.01 -4.17 -41.39
CA ASN A 552 27.41 -3.97 -40.06
C ASN A 552 26.40 -2.80 -40.13
N ARG A 553 25.20 -2.95 -39.52
CA ARG A 553 24.10 -2.01 -39.63
C ARG A 553 23.80 -1.37 -38.28
N TYR A 554 23.81 -0.03 -38.26
CA TYR A 554 23.47 0.77 -37.09
C TYR A 554 22.21 1.60 -37.35
N GLU A 555 21.31 1.66 -36.36
CA GLU A 555 20.25 2.66 -36.31
C GLU A 555 20.72 3.87 -35.54
N VAL A 556 20.42 5.07 -36.04
CA VAL A 556 20.72 6.30 -35.36
C VAL A 556 19.54 6.62 -34.44
N MET A 557 19.78 6.52 -33.15
CA MET A 557 18.80 6.78 -32.10
C MET A 557 18.63 8.27 -31.83
N GLY A 558 19.66 9.07 -32.10
CA GLY A 558 19.63 10.52 -31.91
C GLY A 558 20.86 11.20 -32.48
N TYR A 559 20.68 12.47 -32.87
CA TYR A 559 21.73 13.40 -33.25
C TYR A 559 21.40 14.75 -32.63
N ALA A 560 22.42 15.45 -32.14
CA ALA A 560 22.26 16.82 -31.66
C ALA A 560 23.49 17.65 -32.01
N LYS A 561 23.27 18.87 -32.49
CA LYS A 561 24.32 19.87 -32.78
C LYS A 561 24.26 20.99 -31.74
N GLY A 562 24.97 20.82 -30.61
CA GLY A 562 25.12 21.85 -29.62
C GLY A 562 26.12 22.95 -30.03
N ALA A 563 26.22 23.98 -29.23
CA ALA A 563 27.08 25.16 -29.52
C ALA A 563 28.58 24.82 -29.60
N THR A 564 29.04 23.82 -28.85
CA THR A 564 30.47 23.48 -28.75
C THR A 564 30.75 22.02 -29.14
N LYS A 565 29.76 21.17 -29.09
CA LYS A 565 29.87 19.73 -29.39
C LYS A 565 28.67 19.26 -30.21
N GLU A 566 28.94 18.29 -31.09
CA GLU A 566 27.93 17.51 -31.76
C GLU A 566 27.91 16.10 -31.12
N TYR A 567 26.73 15.48 -31.11
CA TYR A 567 26.47 14.18 -30.51
C TYR A 567 25.81 13.25 -31.51
N LEU A 568 26.25 11.98 -31.52
CA LEU A 568 25.68 10.93 -32.35
C LEU A 568 25.39 9.71 -31.47
N PHE A 569 24.14 9.31 -31.40
CA PHE A 569 23.72 8.13 -30.67
C PHE A 569 23.34 7.02 -31.67
N VAL A 570 24.08 5.93 -31.65
CA VAL A 570 23.87 4.76 -32.52
C VAL A 570 23.60 3.50 -31.73
N SER A 571 22.83 2.60 -32.32
CA SER A 571 22.56 1.29 -31.76
C SER A 571 22.65 0.20 -32.81
N VAL A 572 23.17 -0.97 -32.43
CA VAL A 572 23.25 -2.16 -33.29
C VAL A 572 22.44 -3.29 -32.66
N ASP A 573 21.48 -3.83 -33.42
CA ASP A 573 20.69 -4.99 -33.01
C ASP A 573 21.58 -6.26 -33.07
N ILE A 574 21.75 -6.89 -31.90
CA ILE A 574 22.55 -8.12 -31.74
C ILE A 574 21.67 -9.37 -31.60
N SER A 575 20.35 -9.24 -31.70
CA SER A 575 19.45 -10.39 -31.64
C SER A 575 19.60 -11.26 -32.91
N ALA A 576 19.66 -12.58 -32.73
CA ALA A 576 19.84 -13.50 -33.83
C ALA A 576 18.66 -13.50 -34.83
N ASP A 577 17.48 -13.12 -34.39
CA ASP A 577 16.26 -12.99 -35.20
C ASP A 577 16.06 -11.58 -35.79
N LEU A 578 16.98 -10.65 -35.49
CA LEU A 578 16.92 -9.24 -35.89
C LEU A 578 15.60 -8.54 -35.48
N GLY A 579 14.99 -9.02 -34.41
CA GLY A 579 13.73 -8.51 -33.87
C GLY A 579 13.88 -7.35 -32.90
N GLY A 580 15.12 -6.84 -32.70
CA GLY A 580 15.38 -5.75 -31.77
C GLY A 580 15.35 -6.15 -30.29
N GLY A 581 15.39 -7.44 -29.98
CA GLY A 581 15.30 -7.96 -28.61
C GLY A 581 16.57 -7.79 -27.77
N ALA A 582 17.69 -7.40 -28.37
CA ALA A 582 18.96 -7.11 -27.71
C ALA A 582 19.79 -6.15 -28.55
N ALA A 583 20.44 -5.16 -27.94
CA ALA A 583 21.23 -4.20 -28.68
C ALA A 583 22.39 -3.61 -27.88
N TRP A 584 23.53 -3.40 -28.54
CA TRP A 584 24.58 -2.51 -28.08
C TRP A 584 24.32 -1.10 -28.58
N SER A 585 24.58 -0.14 -27.72
CA SER A 585 24.32 1.27 -27.98
C SER A 585 25.50 2.13 -27.56
N MET A 586 25.86 3.13 -28.38
CA MET A 586 27.00 4.00 -28.17
C MET A 586 26.62 5.44 -28.42
N ILE A 587 27.05 6.33 -27.52
CA ILE A 587 26.95 7.77 -27.67
C ILE A 587 28.35 8.31 -27.97
N LEU A 588 28.46 8.95 -29.13
CA LEU A 588 29.70 9.58 -29.60
C LEU A 588 29.56 11.10 -29.55
N GLU A 589 30.72 11.76 -29.44
CA GLU A 589 30.77 13.22 -29.50
C GLU A 589 31.94 13.68 -30.36
N ARG A 590 31.85 14.92 -30.86
CA ARG A 590 32.97 15.64 -31.53
C ARG A 590 32.80 17.16 -31.30
N PRO A 591 33.87 17.98 -31.53
CA PRO A 591 33.74 19.43 -31.57
C PRO A 591 32.72 19.87 -32.62
N SER A 592 31.87 20.83 -32.29
CA SER A 592 30.94 21.44 -33.25
C SER A 592 31.72 22.31 -34.24
N ASN A 593 31.49 22.11 -35.55
CA ASN A 593 32.08 22.93 -36.61
C ASN A 593 31.29 24.24 -36.81
#